data_03fde729d056bd9fbbc979e84c4e4737
#
_entry.id   03fde729d056bd9fbbc979e84c4e4737
#
_cell.length_a   1.000
_cell.length_b   1.000
_cell.length_c   1.000
_cell.angle_alpha   90.00
_cell.angle_beta   90.00
_cell.angle_gamma   90.00
#
_symmetry.space_group_name_H-M   'P 1'
#
loop_
_entity.id
_entity.type
_entity.pdbx_description
1 polymer ?
#
loop_
_entity_poly.entity_id
_entity_poly.type
_entity_poly.pdbx_seq_one_letter_code
_entity_poly.pdbx_strand_id
1 'polypeptide(L)'
;IQFWWLLVLSVLFALGWVAARIDIRQIVKESRALPRSYFRGLNFLLNEQPDQAIEAFLEAAKVDTETVELHFTLGSLFRRRGETDRAIRIHKYLVEREAEGSELTDEQRLQALAELGQDYLKAGLLDRAEEIFLKLRGTRLDEDALKALLEIYQQEKEWLRAIGIAQELAGHGDHLWHTEIAEFY
;
A
#
# COMPACT_ATOMS: atom_id res chain seq x y z
N ILE A 1 30.59 -59.10 14.52
CA ILE A 1 29.15 -58.88 14.27
C ILE A 1 28.84 -57.42 14.27
N GLN A 2 28.70 -56.89 13.04
CA GLN A 2 27.81 -55.83 12.57
C GLN A 2 27.72 -54.51 13.38
N PHE A 3 28.75 -53.70 13.29
CA PHE A 3 28.64 -52.26 13.67
C PHE A 3 28.42 -51.34 12.43
N TRP A 4 28.09 -51.91 11.29
CA TRP A 4 27.88 -51.13 10.06
C TRP A 4 26.68 -50.15 10.14
N TRP A 5 25.65 -50.47 10.94
CA TRP A 5 24.51 -49.63 11.21
C TRP A 5 24.89 -48.33 11.92
N LEU A 6 25.95 -48.30 12.72
CA LEU A 6 26.48 -47.07 13.33
C LEU A 6 27.03 -46.10 12.27
N LEU A 7 27.65 -46.64 11.21
CA LEU A 7 28.09 -45.82 10.08
C LEU A 7 26.94 -45.24 9.30
N VAL A 8 25.89 -46.00 9.06
CA VAL A 8 24.66 -45.51 8.38
C VAL A 8 24.01 -44.41 9.20
N LEU A 9 23.91 -44.56 10.52
CA LEU A 9 23.33 -43.55 11.41
C LEU A 9 24.14 -42.23 11.38
N SER A 10 25.47 -42.36 11.38
CA SER A 10 26.39 -41.21 11.29
C SER A 10 26.25 -40.47 9.95
N VAL A 11 26.12 -41.20 8.86
CA VAL A 11 25.92 -40.61 7.52
C VAL A 11 24.55 -39.91 7.40
N LEU A 12 23.46 -40.53 7.91
CA LEU A 12 22.15 -39.93 7.93
C LEU A 12 22.12 -38.67 8.80
N PHE A 13 22.80 -38.69 9.95
CA PHE A 13 22.93 -37.50 10.79
C PHE A 13 23.71 -36.40 10.10
N ALA A 14 24.82 -36.70 9.43
CA ALA A 14 25.60 -35.72 8.68
C ALA A 14 24.81 -35.14 7.51
N LEU A 15 24.07 -35.98 6.77
CA LEU A 15 23.20 -35.51 5.67
C LEU A 15 22.06 -34.62 6.19
N GLY A 16 21.39 -34.99 7.29
CA GLY A 16 20.36 -34.18 7.93
C GLY A 16 20.91 -32.85 8.43
N TRP A 17 22.11 -32.85 9.02
CA TRP A 17 22.79 -31.63 9.48
C TRP A 17 23.20 -30.71 8.32
N VAL A 18 23.68 -31.26 7.19
CA VAL A 18 24.01 -30.50 5.97
C VAL A 18 22.74 -29.92 5.34
N ALA A 19 21.66 -30.73 5.23
CA ALA A 19 20.38 -30.28 4.67
C ALA A 19 19.79 -29.12 5.51
N ALA A 20 19.74 -29.28 6.85
CA ALA A 20 19.28 -28.23 7.76
C ALA A 20 20.12 -26.94 7.67
N ARG A 21 21.45 -27.09 7.46
CA ARG A 21 22.35 -25.94 7.35
C ARG A 21 22.22 -25.20 6.02
N ILE A 22 21.88 -25.90 4.94
CA ILE A 22 21.63 -25.29 3.63
C ILE A 22 20.30 -24.54 3.67
N ASP A 23 19.24 -25.16 4.20
CA ASP A 23 17.90 -24.58 4.28
C ASP A 23 17.89 -23.31 5.14
N ILE A 24 18.51 -23.34 6.33
CA ILE A 24 18.63 -22.17 7.21
C ILE A 24 19.43 -21.03 6.53
N ARG A 25 20.47 -21.36 5.77
CA ARG A 25 21.25 -20.33 5.05
C ARG A 25 20.50 -19.70 3.89
N GLN A 26 19.64 -20.45 3.18
CA GLN A 26 18.77 -19.92 2.15
C GLN A 26 17.67 -19.03 2.75
N ILE A 27 16.97 -19.50 3.78
CA ILE A 27 15.93 -18.74 4.50
C ILE A 27 16.51 -17.44 5.10
N VAL A 28 17.68 -17.48 5.72
CA VAL A 28 18.35 -16.30 6.30
C VAL A 28 18.87 -15.34 5.22
N LYS A 29 19.18 -15.84 4.02
CA LYS A 29 19.63 -15.01 2.89
C LYS A 29 18.46 -14.34 2.17
N GLU A 30 17.30 -15.01 2.07
CA GLU A 30 16.08 -14.45 1.49
C GLU A 30 15.40 -13.44 2.43
N SER A 31 15.44 -13.64 3.75
CA SER A 31 14.69 -12.84 4.72
C SER A 31 15.40 -11.56 5.23
N ARG A 32 16.61 -11.22 4.76
CA ARG A 32 17.37 -10.10 5.36
C ARG A 32 18.11 -9.15 4.43
N ALA A 33 17.99 -9.26 3.15
CA ALA A 33 18.66 -8.32 2.25
C ALA A 33 17.62 -7.46 1.53
N LEU A 34 17.27 -6.33 2.14
CA LEU A 34 16.64 -5.25 1.39
C LEU A 34 17.43 -5.02 0.09
N PRO A 35 16.76 -4.90 -1.06
CA PRO A 35 17.45 -4.70 -2.33
C PRO A 35 18.45 -3.54 -2.25
N ARG A 36 19.57 -3.65 -2.96
CA ARG A 36 20.55 -2.53 -3.03
C ARG A 36 19.95 -1.24 -3.53
N SER A 37 18.94 -1.33 -4.40
CA SER A 37 18.14 -0.20 -4.88
C SER A 37 17.43 0.55 -3.75
N TYR A 38 17.00 -0.15 -2.68
CA TYR A 38 16.41 0.48 -1.50
C TYR A 38 17.41 1.40 -0.76
N PHE A 39 18.62 0.90 -0.49
CA PHE A 39 19.66 1.74 0.14
C PHE A 39 20.08 2.90 -0.75
N ARG A 40 20.06 2.72 -2.07
CA ARG A 40 20.29 3.79 -3.04
C ARG A 40 19.18 4.84 -2.95
N GLY A 41 17.92 4.43 -2.84
CA GLY A 41 16.78 5.33 -2.65
C GLY A 41 16.91 6.16 -1.36
N LEU A 42 17.26 5.52 -0.24
CA LEU A 42 17.51 6.23 1.02
C LEU A 42 18.64 7.25 0.89
N ASN A 43 19.72 6.91 0.20
CA ASN A 43 20.84 7.83 -0.01
C ASN A 43 20.42 9.04 -0.85
N PHE A 44 19.61 8.85 -1.88
CA PHE A 44 19.03 9.95 -2.67
C PHE A 44 18.11 10.83 -1.83
N LEU A 45 17.29 10.27 -0.93
CA LEU A 45 16.45 11.06 -0.01
C LEU A 45 17.29 11.92 0.93
N LEU A 46 18.36 11.35 1.50
CA LEU A 46 19.29 12.06 2.39
C LEU A 46 20.06 13.19 1.67
N ASN A 47 20.27 13.06 0.37
CA ASN A 47 20.92 14.07 -0.48
C ASN A 47 19.92 15.02 -1.14
N GLU A 48 18.67 15.08 -0.67
CA GLU A 48 17.61 15.97 -1.18
C GLU A 48 17.32 15.77 -2.69
N GLN A 49 17.43 14.53 -3.16
CA GLN A 49 17.16 14.14 -4.54
C GLN A 49 15.92 13.22 -4.61
N PRO A 50 14.71 13.73 -4.31
CA PRO A 50 13.52 12.90 -4.11
C PRO A 50 13.07 12.17 -5.38
N ASP A 51 13.25 12.73 -6.58
CA ASP A 51 12.86 12.07 -7.82
C ASP A 51 13.72 10.84 -8.12
N GLN A 52 15.04 10.94 -7.90
CA GLN A 52 15.94 9.79 -8.03
C GLN A 52 15.68 8.74 -6.94
N ALA A 53 15.28 9.18 -5.75
CA ALA A 53 14.86 8.28 -4.69
C ALA A 53 13.64 7.46 -5.10
N ILE A 54 12.62 8.09 -5.69
CA ILE A 54 11.42 7.41 -6.18
C ILE A 54 11.78 6.35 -7.21
N GLU A 55 12.58 6.68 -8.23
CA GLU A 55 13.01 5.72 -9.24
C GLU A 55 13.72 4.50 -8.62
N ALA A 56 14.61 4.74 -7.65
CA ALA A 56 15.31 3.66 -6.96
C ALA A 56 14.36 2.80 -6.10
N PHE A 57 13.34 3.40 -5.46
CA PHE A 57 12.33 2.65 -4.69
C PHE A 57 11.40 1.87 -5.60
N LEU A 58 10.95 2.44 -6.74
CA LEU A 58 10.15 1.72 -7.73
C LEU A 58 10.92 0.53 -8.33
N GLU A 59 12.24 0.67 -8.53
CA GLU A 59 13.10 -0.45 -8.93
C GLU A 59 13.18 -1.53 -7.85
N ALA A 60 13.27 -1.14 -6.57
CA ALA A 60 13.27 -2.06 -5.45
C ALA A 60 11.96 -2.86 -5.36
N ALA A 61 10.82 -2.23 -5.61
CA ALA A 61 9.50 -2.85 -5.58
C ALA A 61 9.32 -3.98 -6.60
N LYS A 62 10.05 -3.95 -7.72
CA LYS A 62 9.98 -5.01 -8.72
C LYS A 62 10.48 -6.36 -8.22
N VAL A 63 11.21 -6.36 -7.12
CA VAL A 63 11.95 -7.54 -6.63
C VAL A 63 11.23 -8.24 -5.48
N ASP A 64 10.41 -7.53 -4.67
CA ASP A 64 9.87 -8.10 -3.44
C ASP A 64 8.53 -7.48 -3.02
N THR A 65 7.58 -8.33 -2.64
CA THR A 65 6.27 -7.93 -2.08
C THR A 65 6.38 -7.27 -0.70
N GLU A 66 7.40 -7.58 0.08
CA GLU A 66 7.64 -6.92 1.39
C GLU A 66 7.92 -5.42 1.24
N THR A 67 8.33 -4.98 0.05
CA THR A 67 8.57 -3.55 -0.22
C THR A 67 7.29 -2.73 -0.44
N VAL A 68 6.11 -3.36 -0.56
CA VAL A 68 4.83 -2.66 -0.77
C VAL A 68 4.51 -1.70 0.37
N GLU A 69 4.70 -2.14 1.62
CA GLU A 69 4.46 -1.32 2.82
C GLU A 69 5.35 -0.06 2.85
N LEU A 70 6.57 -0.18 2.32
CA LEU A 70 7.48 0.96 2.20
C LEU A 70 6.98 1.98 1.18
N HIS A 71 6.34 1.53 0.09
CA HIS A 71 5.74 2.41 -0.91
C HIS A 71 4.55 3.18 -0.32
N PHE A 72 3.69 2.53 0.46
CA PHE A 72 2.61 3.22 1.18
C PHE A 72 3.16 4.29 2.13
N THR A 73 4.18 3.93 2.91
CA THR A 73 4.81 4.87 3.84
C THR A 73 5.44 6.05 3.11
N LEU A 74 6.16 5.79 2.02
CA LEU A 74 6.85 6.82 1.24
C LEU A 74 5.87 7.75 0.52
N GLY A 75 4.83 7.18 -0.12
CA GLY A 75 3.78 7.98 -0.77
C GLY A 75 3.04 8.86 0.24
N SER A 76 2.65 8.31 1.40
CA SER A 76 2.03 9.09 2.48
C SER A 76 2.96 10.19 3.01
N LEU A 77 4.27 9.96 3.07
CA LEU A 77 5.24 10.98 3.45
C LEU A 77 5.26 12.14 2.45
N PHE A 78 5.31 11.86 1.14
CA PHE A 78 5.29 12.88 0.11
C PHE A 78 3.98 13.67 0.13
N ARG A 79 2.83 13.01 0.30
CA ARG A 79 1.52 13.67 0.44
C ARG A 79 1.51 14.65 1.62
N ARG A 80 2.02 14.24 2.81
CA ARG A 80 2.10 15.12 4.00
C ARG A 80 3.01 16.33 3.77
N ARG A 81 4.03 16.19 2.94
CA ARG A 81 4.92 17.29 2.55
C ARG A 81 4.32 18.21 1.48
N GLY A 82 3.14 17.88 0.95
CA GLY A 82 2.50 18.60 -0.15
C GLY A 82 3.06 18.26 -1.52
N GLU A 83 3.91 17.25 -1.61
CA GLU A 83 4.53 16.77 -2.85
C GLU A 83 3.60 15.74 -3.51
N THR A 84 2.37 16.16 -3.81
CA THR A 84 1.26 15.27 -4.24
C THR A 84 1.56 14.53 -5.55
N ASP A 85 2.23 15.17 -6.51
CA ASP A 85 2.60 14.51 -7.77
C ASP A 85 3.50 13.29 -7.55
N ARG A 86 4.41 13.37 -6.56
CA ARG A 86 5.28 12.25 -6.19
C ARG A 86 4.52 11.14 -5.47
N ALA A 87 3.60 11.50 -4.59
CA ALA A 87 2.73 10.53 -3.93
C ALA A 87 1.89 9.77 -4.96
N ILE A 88 1.25 10.49 -5.89
CA ILE A 88 0.48 9.93 -7.00
C ILE A 88 1.32 8.92 -7.81
N ARG A 89 2.56 9.28 -8.19
CA ARG A 89 3.44 8.36 -8.95
C ARG A 89 3.66 7.05 -8.23
N ILE A 90 3.90 7.09 -6.91
CA ILE A 90 4.18 5.90 -6.10
C ILE A 90 2.94 5.02 -5.98
N HIS A 91 1.80 5.58 -5.55
CA HIS A 91 0.59 4.78 -5.34
C HIS A 91 -0.03 4.32 -6.67
N LYS A 92 0.04 5.15 -7.72
CA LYS A 92 -0.38 4.76 -9.07
C LYS A 92 0.42 3.56 -9.60
N TYR A 93 1.74 3.53 -9.36
CA TYR A 93 2.57 2.39 -9.73
C TYR A 93 2.11 1.09 -9.06
N LEU A 94 1.70 1.13 -7.77
CA LEU A 94 1.17 -0.05 -7.09
C LEU A 94 -0.13 -0.54 -7.73
N VAL A 95 -1.04 0.39 -8.07
CA VAL A 95 -2.31 0.07 -8.73
C VAL A 95 -2.11 -0.48 -10.16
N GLU A 96 -1.19 0.10 -10.93
CA GLU A 96 -0.89 -0.35 -12.30
C GLU A 96 -0.18 -1.71 -12.32
N ARG A 97 0.72 -1.94 -11.37
CA ARG A 97 1.42 -3.23 -11.23
C ARG A 97 0.46 -4.39 -10.96
N GLU A 98 -0.62 -4.13 -10.26
CA GLU A 98 -1.69 -5.11 -10.06
C GLU A 98 -2.32 -5.56 -11.39
N ALA A 99 -2.60 -4.61 -12.28
CA ALA A 99 -3.17 -4.90 -13.59
C ALA A 99 -2.25 -5.78 -14.46
N GLU A 100 -0.94 -5.78 -14.18
CA GLU A 100 0.08 -6.61 -14.85
C GLU A 100 0.26 -8.00 -14.21
N GLY A 101 -0.57 -8.38 -13.21
CA GLY A 101 -0.55 -9.70 -12.58
C GLY A 101 0.42 -9.84 -11.40
N SER A 102 0.70 -8.76 -10.69
CA SER A 102 1.49 -8.77 -9.47
C SER A 102 0.72 -9.42 -8.32
N GLU A 103 1.44 -10.08 -7.41
CA GLU A 103 0.88 -10.80 -6.25
C GLU A 103 0.49 -9.87 -5.08
N LEU A 104 -0.19 -8.75 -5.34
CA LEU A 104 -0.78 -7.96 -4.26
C LEU A 104 -1.94 -8.72 -3.62
N THR A 105 -2.02 -8.71 -2.30
CA THR A 105 -3.20 -9.22 -1.61
C THR A 105 -4.40 -8.31 -1.89
N ASP A 106 -5.63 -8.85 -1.76
CA ASP A 106 -6.84 -8.03 -1.91
C ASP A 106 -6.85 -6.83 -0.95
N GLU A 107 -6.25 -6.99 0.21
CA GLU A 107 -6.09 -5.93 1.18
C GLU A 107 -5.16 -4.82 0.70
N GLN A 108 -3.98 -5.18 0.21
CA GLN A 108 -3.01 -4.23 -0.33
C GLN A 108 -3.54 -3.51 -1.56
N ARG A 109 -4.35 -4.19 -2.37
CA ARG A 109 -5.03 -3.61 -3.54
C ARG A 109 -6.00 -2.50 -3.13
N LEU A 110 -6.91 -2.80 -2.20
CA LEU A 110 -7.87 -1.82 -1.72
C LEU A 110 -7.15 -0.64 -1.06
N GLN A 111 -6.08 -0.90 -0.31
CA GLN A 111 -5.26 0.14 0.29
C GLN A 111 -4.56 1.00 -0.76
N ALA A 112 -3.98 0.42 -1.81
CA ALA A 112 -3.33 1.17 -2.90
C ALA A 112 -4.32 2.11 -3.61
N LEU A 113 -5.54 1.63 -3.87
CA LEU A 113 -6.60 2.46 -4.42
C LEU A 113 -6.98 3.60 -3.47
N ALA A 114 -7.19 3.31 -2.18
CA ALA A 114 -7.54 4.32 -1.20
C ALA A 114 -6.46 5.41 -1.07
N GLU A 115 -5.20 5.00 -0.99
CA GLU A 115 -4.07 5.95 -0.91
C GLU A 115 -3.96 6.81 -2.17
N LEU A 116 -4.16 6.23 -3.36
CA LEU A 116 -4.19 6.99 -4.62
C LEU A 116 -5.37 7.96 -4.68
N GLY A 117 -6.56 7.54 -4.20
CA GLY A 117 -7.72 8.41 -4.08
C GLY A 117 -7.45 9.62 -3.17
N GLN A 118 -6.81 9.39 -2.02
CA GLN A 118 -6.40 10.45 -1.09
C GLN A 118 -5.35 11.39 -1.71
N ASP A 119 -4.43 10.87 -2.53
CA ASP A 119 -3.46 11.71 -3.23
C ASP A 119 -4.15 12.62 -4.25
N TYR A 120 -5.11 12.09 -5.03
CA TYR A 120 -5.88 12.88 -5.98
C TYR A 120 -6.72 13.95 -5.27
N LEU A 121 -7.37 13.60 -4.16
CA LEU A 121 -8.14 14.55 -3.35
C LEU A 121 -7.23 15.69 -2.85
N LYS A 122 -6.06 15.35 -2.31
CA LYS A 122 -5.08 16.33 -1.83
C LYS A 122 -4.49 17.19 -2.94
N ALA A 123 -4.40 16.66 -4.16
CA ALA A 123 -3.95 17.38 -5.34
C ALA A 123 -5.06 18.25 -5.97
N GLY A 124 -6.32 18.18 -5.47
CA GLY A 124 -7.46 18.89 -6.05
C GLY A 124 -7.98 18.27 -7.36
N LEU A 125 -7.59 17.03 -7.66
CA LEU A 125 -8.04 16.29 -8.84
C LEU A 125 -9.33 15.53 -8.48
N LEU A 126 -10.40 16.28 -8.20
CA LEU A 126 -11.63 15.79 -7.57
C LEU A 126 -12.31 14.71 -8.41
N ASP A 127 -12.43 14.89 -9.73
CA ASP A 127 -13.03 13.88 -10.63
C ASP A 127 -12.34 12.52 -10.53
N ARG A 128 -10.99 12.51 -10.45
CA ARG A 128 -10.21 11.27 -10.34
C ARG A 128 -10.34 10.64 -8.95
N ALA A 129 -10.38 11.47 -7.93
CA ALA A 129 -10.59 11.01 -6.56
C ALA A 129 -11.98 10.35 -6.42
N GLU A 130 -13.03 11.01 -6.96
CA GLU A 130 -14.39 10.47 -6.98
C GLU A 130 -14.45 9.10 -7.65
N GLU A 131 -13.88 8.95 -8.84
CA GLU A 131 -13.84 7.67 -9.55
C GLU A 131 -13.26 6.53 -8.71
N ILE A 132 -12.19 6.81 -7.96
CA ILE A 132 -11.56 5.81 -7.10
C ILE A 132 -12.43 5.49 -5.89
N PHE A 133 -12.95 6.49 -5.19
CA PHE A 133 -13.76 6.26 -4.01
C PHE A 133 -15.09 5.57 -4.35
N LEU A 134 -15.65 5.83 -5.52
CA LEU A 134 -16.82 5.06 -6.00
C LEU A 134 -16.50 3.58 -6.21
N LYS A 135 -15.29 3.21 -6.65
CA LYS A 135 -14.84 1.81 -6.76
C LYS A 135 -14.64 1.14 -5.40
N LEU A 136 -14.36 1.91 -4.37
CA LEU A 136 -14.18 1.40 -2.99
C LEU A 136 -15.52 1.20 -2.25
N ARG A 137 -16.65 1.66 -2.81
CA ARG A 137 -17.98 1.46 -2.25
C ARG A 137 -18.31 -0.04 -2.15
N GLY A 138 -18.95 -0.42 -1.06
CA GLY A 138 -19.30 -1.82 -0.77
C GLY A 138 -18.12 -2.72 -0.41
N THR A 139 -16.93 -2.17 -0.22
CA THR A 139 -15.77 -2.89 0.31
C THR A 139 -15.61 -2.62 1.81
N ARG A 140 -14.58 -3.20 2.44
CA ARG A 140 -14.22 -2.89 3.83
C ARG A 140 -13.83 -1.41 4.07
N LEU A 141 -13.54 -0.67 3.00
CA LEU A 141 -13.22 0.76 3.03
C LEU A 141 -14.40 1.64 2.64
N ASP A 142 -15.63 1.10 2.66
CA ASP A 142 -16.84 1.81 2.26
C ASP A 142 -17.05 3.10 3.08
N GLU A 143 -16.90 3.03 4.39
CA GLU A 143 -17.09 4.19 5.26
C GLU A 143 -16.05 5.29 4.99
N ASP A 144 -14.78 4.92 4.79
CA ASP A 144 -13.73 5.87 4.44
C ASP A 144 -13.95 6.47 3.05
N ALA A 145 -14.45 5.65 2.11
CA ALA A 145 -14.82 6.12 0.77
C ALA A 145 -15.99 7.11 0.82
N LEU A 146 -17.02 6.85 1.63
CA LEU A 146 -18.15 7.76 1.82
C LEU A 146 -17.68 9.11 2.41
N LYS A 147 -16.81 9.10 3.42
CA LYS A 147 -16.25 10.34 4.00
C LYS A 147 -15.49 11.16 2.96
N ALA A 148 -14.67 10.50 2.13
CA ALA A 148 -13.94 11.17 1.06
C ALA A 148 -14.89 11.72 -0.03
N LEU A 149 -15.92 10.97 -0.43
CA LEU A 149 -16.92 11.43 -1.39
C LEU A 149 -17.71 12.64 -0.85
N LEU A 150 -18.03 12.64 0.44
CA LEU A 150 -18.68 13.79 1.08
C LEU A 150 -17.80 15.04 0.97
N GLU A 151 -16.51 14.92 1.30
CA GLU A 151 -15.53 16.02 1.18
C GLU A 151 -15.44 16.53 -0.27
N ILE A 152 -15.40 15.63 -1.27
CA ILE A 152 -15.38 15.99 -2.69
C ILE A 152 -16.62 16.81 -3.06
N TYR A 153 -17.82 16.31 -2.75
CA TYR A 153 -19.07 16.98 -3.13
C TYR A 153 -19.27 18.31 -2.41
N GLN A 154 -18.73 18.45 -1.18
CA GLN A 154 -18.70 19.75 -0.48
C GLN A 154 -17.78 20.75 -1.19
N GLN A 155 -16.59 20.33 -1.62
CA GLN A 155 -15.66 21.17 -2.35
C GLN A 155 -16.22 21.62 -3.71
N GLU A 156 -16.93 20.72 -4.40
CA GLU A 156 -17.58 20.99 -5.70
C GLU A 156 -18.92 21.72 -5.56
N LYS A 157 -19.41 21.91 -4.33
CA LYS A 157 -20.72 22.51 -4.01
C LYS A 157 -21.91 21.72 -4.60
N GLU A 158 -21.72 20.41 -4.75
CA GLU A 158 -22.76 19.47 -5.18
C GLU A 158 -23.63 19.03 -4.00
N TRP A 159 -24.38 19.97 -3.42
CA TRP A 159 -25.08 19.80 -2.15
C TRP A 159 -26.05 18.61 -2.12
N LEU A 160 -26.74 18.33 -3.21
CA LEU A 160 -27.68 17.20 -3.27
C LEU A 160 -26.96 15.86 -3.17
N ARG A 161 -25.78 15.74 -3.78
CA ARG A 161 -24.95 14.53 -3.67
C ARG A 161 -24.35 14.42 -2.28
N ALA A 162 -23.86 15.52 -1.73
CA ALA A 162 -23.34 15.59 -0.36
C ALA A 162 -24.38 15.13 0.68
N ILE A 163 -25.62 15.62 0.57
CA ILE A 163 -26.73 15.21 1.44
C ILE A 163 -26.98 13.70 1.33
N GLY A 164 -27.00 13.15 0.12
CA GLY A 164 -27.19 11.70 -0.09
C GLY A 164 -26.11 10.87 0.61
N ILE A 165 -24.84 11.25 0.47
CA ILE A 165 -23.72 10.58 1.15
C ILE A 165 -23.81 10.74 2.67
N ALA A 166 -24.12 11.93 3.17
CA ALA A 166 -24.26 12.17 4.61
C ALA A 166 -25.39 11.34 5.23
N GLN A 167 -26.50 11.14 4.51
CA GLN A 167 -27.59 10.26 4.94
C GLN A 167 -27.16 8.78 5.01
N GLU A 168 -26.38 8.33 4.04
CA GLU A 168 -25.81 6.98 4.08
C GLU A 168 -24.87 6.79 5.28
N LEU A 169 -23.96 7.74 5.54
CA LEU A 169 -23.09 7.74 6.71
C LEU A 169 -23.86 7.73 8.02
N ALA A 170 -24.93 8.52 8.14
CA ALA A 170 -25.81 8.52 9.30
C ALA A 170 -26.50 7.17 9.51
N GLY A 171 -26.84 6.45 8.43
CA GLY A 171 -27.40 5.09 8.47
C GLY A 171 -26.42 4.04 9.01
N HIS A 172 -25.13 4.27 8.94
CA HIS A 172 -24.08 3.42 9.53
C HIS A 172 -23.90 3.62 11.05
N GLY A 173 -24.69 4.50 11.69
CA GLY A 173 -24.75 4.65 13.16
C GLY A 173 -23.93 5.80 13.73
N ASP A 174 -23.37 6.64 12.91
CA ASP A 174 -22.64 7.81 13.36
C ASP A 174 -23.55 9.05 13.42
N HIS A 175 -23.98 9.40 14.64
CA HIS A 175 -24.91 10.51 14.88
C HIS A 175 -24.35 11.91 14.54
N LEU A 176 -23.05 12.02 14.31
CA LEU A 176 -22.39 13.31 14.02
C LEU A 176 -22.84 13.92 12.68
N TRP A 177 -23.22 13.08 11.71
CA TRP A 177 -23.60 13.53 10.37
C TRP A 177 -24.98 14.22 10.29
N HIS A 178 -25.85 14.07 11.30
CA HIS A 178 -27.13 14.76 11.35
C HIS A 178 -26.97 16.28 11.45
N THR A 179 -25.91 16.76 12.10
CA THR A 179 -25.60 18.19 12.21
C THR A 179 -25.10 18.75 10.88
N GLU A 180 -24.22 18.04 10.18
CA GLU A 180 -23.75 18.45 8.86
C GLU A 180 -24.85 18.48 7.80
N ILE A 181 -25.78 17.50 7.82
CA ILE A 181 -26.95 17.51 6.93
C ILE A 181 -27.75 18.80 7.12
N ALA A 182 -27.94 19.29 8.35
CA ALA A 182 -28.66 20.52 8.63
C ALA A 182 -27.95 21.78 8.12
N GLU A 183 -26.61 21.74 7.94
CA GLU A 183 -25.86 22.87 7.38
C GLU A 183 -25.97 22.97 5.84
N PHE A 184 -26.39 21.90 5.17
CA PHE A 184 -26.57 21.87 3.71
C PHE A 184 -27.96 22.35 3.24
N TYR A 185 -28.94 22.51 4.15
CA TYR A 185 -30.27 23.01 3.88
C TYR A 185 -30.37 24.53 4.14
#